data_c86e2f971b050d57c1bc7b4a3cd71c3d
#
_entry.id   c86e2f971b050d57c1bc7b4a3cd71c3d
#
_cell.length_a   1.000
_cell.length_b   1.000
_cell.length_c   1.000
_cell.angle_alpha   90.00
_cell.angle_beta   90.00
_cell.angle_gamma   90.00
#
_symmetry.space_group_name_H-M   'P 1'
#
loop_
_entity.id
_entity.type
_entity.pdbx_description
1 polymer ?
#
loop_
_entity_poly.entity_id
_entity_poly.type
_entity_poly.pdbx_seq_one_letter_code
_entity_poly.pdbx_strand_id
1 'polypeptide(L)' 'MRNFKYVVYREGEYYVSQCLNVDISSFGVTIDESVENLKDAVALYLRDTNEDVPFNNVGDALVGEATINV' A
#
# COMPACT_ATOMS: atom_id res chain seq x y z
N MET A 1 -8.98 15.05 5.14
CA MET A 1 -9.14 13.72 4.55
C MET A 1 -8.13 13.53 3.42
N ARG A 2 -7.43 12.43 3.42
CA ARG A 2 -6.44 12.16 2.38
C ARG A 2 -6.76 10.86 1.67
N ASN A 3 -6.49 10.85 0.38
CA ASN A 3 -6.60 9.64 -0.42
C ASN A 3 -5.21 9.07 -0.62
N PHE A 4 -5.10 7.76 -0.60
CA PHE A 4 -3.86 7.12 -0.96
C PHE A 4 -4.16 6.00 -1.94
N LYS A 5 -3.17 5.67 -2.73
CA LYS A 5 -3.25 4.59 -3.70
C LYS A 5 -2.53 3.37 -3.18
N TYR A 6 -3.04 2.22 -3.54
CA TYR A 6 -2.43 0.98 -3.11
C TYR A 6 -2.56 -0.06 -4.20
N VAL A 7 -1.72 -1.07 -4.12
CA VAL A 7 -1.86 -2.29 -4.90
C VAL A 7 -1.98 -3.45 -3.94
N VAL A 8 -2.68 -4.48 -4.37
CA VAL A 8 -2.85 -5.70 -3.59
C VAL A 8 -2.41 -6.87 -4.43
N TYR A 9 -1.66 -7.76 -3.83
CA TYR A 9 -1.25 -8.98 -4.52
C TYR A 9 -1.22 -10.13 -3.53
N ARG A 10 -1.31 -11.33 -4.06
CA ARG A 10 -1.28 -12.52 -3.24
C ARG A 10 0.15 -13.00 -3.06
N GLU A 11 0.49 -13.34 -1.83
CA GLU A 11 1.79 -13.88 -1.51
C GLU A 11 1.58 -15.07 -0.59
N GLY A 12 1.75 -16.28 -1.15
CA GLY A 12 1.47 -17.49 -0.39
C GLY A 12 0.00 -17.56 0.01
N GLU A 13 -0.25 -17.65 1.29
CA GLU A 13 -1.61 -17.74 1.83
C GLU A 13 -2.20 -16.39 2.19
N TYR A 14 -1.48 -15.32 1.97
CA TYR A 14 -1.90 -13.99 2.40
C TYR A 14 -2.01 -13.06 1.22
N TYR A 15 -2.78 -12.00 1.42
CA TYR A 15 -2.81 -10.87 0.51
C TYR A 15 -2.01 -9.75 1.15
N VAL A 16 -1.17 -9.13 0.35
CA VAL A 16 -0.35 -7.99 0.76
C VAL A 16 -0.90 -6.75 0.09
N SER A 17 -1.09 -5.71 0.86
CA SER A 17 -1.45 -4.41 0.32
C SER A 17 -0.28 -3.45 0.54
N GLN A 18 0.11 -2.77 -0.53
CA GLN A 18 1.24 -1.85 -0.52
C GLN A 18 0.75 -0.46 -0.86
N CYS A 19 0.99 0.49 0.03
CA CYS A 19 0.70 1.88 -0.27
C CYS A 19 1.74 2.41 -1.25
N LEU A 20 1.29 3.21 -2.22
CA LEU A 20 2.16 3.77 -3.23
C LEU A 20 2.64 5.18 -2.88
N ASN A 21 1.96 5.85 -1.98
CA ASN A 21 2.28 7.23 -1.62
C ASN A 21 3.35 7.32 -0.55
N VAL A 22 3.41 6.32 0.32
CA VAL A 22 4.44 6.18 1.34
C VAL A 22 4.80 4.70 1.41
N ASP A 23 5.96 4.41 1.94
CA ASP A 23 6.46 3.04 1.99
C ASP A 23 5.88 2.31 3.20
N ILE A 24 4.62 1.96 3.09
CA ILE A 24 3.90 1.22 4.13
C ILE A 24 3.14 0.09 3.45
N SER A 25 3.22 -1.09 4.03
CA SER A 25 2.45 -2.24 3.55
C SER A 25 1.77 -2.92 4.72
N SER A 26 0.79 -3.72 4.40
CA SER A 26 0.10 -4.55 5.38
C SER A 26 -0.35 -5.83 4.70
N PHE A 27 -0.96 -6.73 5.46
CA PHE A 27 -1.40 -7.99 4.89
C PHE A 27 -2.65 -8.49 5.61
N GLY A 28 -3.27 -9.48 5.01
CA GLY A 28 -4.44 -10.12 5.59
C GLY A 28 -4.74 -11.41 4.86
N VAL A 29 -5.67 -12.19 5.37
CA VAL A 29 -6.06 -13.46 4.73
C VAL A 29 -7.05 -13.23 3.60
N THR A 30 -7.61 -12.05 3.48
CA THR A 30 -8.46 -11.63 2.36
C THR A 30 -7.99 -10.30 1.82
N ILE A 31 -8.43 -9.98 0.61
CA ILE A 31 -8.11 -8.67 0.03
C ILE A 31 -8.65 -7.55 0.93
N ASP A 32 -9.91 -7.67 1.33
CA ASP A 32 -10.53 -6.64 2.16
C ASP A 32 -9.79 -6.45 3.48
N GLU A 33 -9.39 -7.54 4.11
CA GLU A 33 -8.65 -7.46 5.37
C GLU A 33 -7.31 -6.76 5.18
N SER A 34 -6.58 -7.09 4.10
CA SER A 34 -5.29 -6.46 3.85
C SER A 34 -5.44 -4.96 3.63
N VAL A 35 -6.52 -4.54 2.95
CA VAL A 35 -6.78 -3.13 2.69
C VAL A 35 -7.18 -2.40 3.98
N GLU A 36 -8.04 -3.00 4.80
CA GLU A 36 -8.43 -2.38 6.07
C GLU A 36 -7.24 -2.23 7.01
N ASN A 37 -6.38 -3.26 7.05
CA ASN A 37 -5.16 -3.17 7.83
C ASN A 37 -4.22 -2.09 7.31
N LEU A 38 -4.14 -1.93 5.99
CA LEU A 38 -3.32 -0.88 5.41
C LEU A 38 -3.86 0.50 5.76
N LYS A 39 -5.18 0.68 5.70
CA LYS A 39 -5.79 1.95 6.10
C LYS A 39 -5.41 2.32 7.53
N ASP A 40 -5.47 1.36 8.44
CA ASP A 40 -5.10 1.61 9.83
C ASP A 40 -3.63 1.99 9.94
N ALA A 41 -2.76 1.30 9.22
CA ALA A 41 -1.32 1.56 9.28
C ALA A 41 -0.99 2.95 8.72
N VAL A 42 -1.60 3.32 7.59
CA VAL A 42 -1.36 4.63 6.99
C VAL A 42 -1.92 5.74 7.89
N ALA A 43 -3.10 5.52 8.45
CA ALA A 43 -3.70 6.51 9.36
C ALA A 43 -2.84 6.72 10.60
N LEU A 44 -2.30 5.65 11.15
CA LEU A 44 -1.41 5.74 12.31
C LEU A 44 -0.14 6.51 11.96
N TYR A 45 0.45 6.21 10.81
CA TYR A 45 1.65 6.90 10.34
C TYR A 45 1.41 8.40 10.20
N LEU A 46 0.27 8.79 9.59
CA LEU A 46 -0.03 10.19 9.37
C LEU A 46 -0.36 10.93 10.67
N ARG A 47 -0.91 10.24 11.65
CA ARG A 47 -1.21 10.86 12.95
C ARG A 47 0.04 11.05 13.81
N ASP A 48 0.94 10.08 13.76
CA ASP A 48 2.13 10.09 14.63
C ASP A 48 3.25 10.96 14.08
N THR A 49 3.21 11.30 12.81
CA THR A 49 4.21 12.16 12.21
C THR A 49 3.59 13.51 11.95
N ASN A 50 4.42 14.54 12.00
CA ASN A 50 3.96 15.90 11.74
C ASN A 50 3.61 16.07 10.26
N GLU A 51 3.01 17.21 9.94
CA GLU A 51 2.51 17.53 8.60
C GLU A 51 3.59 17.52 7.53
N ASP A 52 4.84 17.49 7.91
CA ASP A 52 5.97 17.57 6.99
C ASP A 52 6.37 16.20 6.43
N VAL A 53 5.59 15.17 6.67
CA VAL A 53 5.91 13.84 6.18
C VAL A 53 5.73 13.82 4.66
N PRO A 54 6.71 13.31 3.93
CA PRO A 54 6.55 13.16 2.48
C PRO A 54 5.39 12.23 2.17
N PHE A 55 4.49 12.73 1.35
CA PHE A 55 3.36 11.94 0.87
C PHE A 55 3.33 12.13 -0.63
N ASN A 56 3.97 11.22 -1.34
CA ASN A 56 4.16 11.38 -2.77
C ASN A 56 2.85 11.26 -3.52
N ASN A 57 2.64 12.14 -4.48
CA ASN A 57 1.51 12.01 -5.38
C ASN A 57 1.81 10.93 -6.40
N VAL A 58 0.88 10.03 -6.57
CA VAL A 58 1.01 8.95 -7.53
C VAL A 58 -0.17 9.04 -8.50
N GLY A 59 0.13 9.12 -9.78
CA GLY A 59 -0.90 9.15 -10.80
C GLY A 59 -1.43 7.75 -11.10
N ASP A 60 -1.59 7.46 -12.39
CA ASP A 60 -2.07 6.14 -12.79
C ASP A 60 -1.05 5.08 -12.40
N ALA A 61 -1.54 3.92 -12.01
CA ALA A 61 -0.70 2.81 -11.62
C ALA A 61 -1.00 1.59 -12.49
N LEU A 62 0.03 0.82 -12.74
CA LEU A 62 -0.07 -0.40 -13.53
C LEU A 62 0.65 -1.51 -12.79
N VAL A 63 0.02 -2.66 -12.72
CA VAL A 63 0.68 -3.87 -12.26
C VAL A 63 1.00 -4.69 -13.50
N GLY A 64 2.27 -5.02 -13.68
CA GLY A 64 2.69 -5.73 -14.87
C GLY A 64 3.69 -6.82 -14.54
N GLU A 65 3.97 -7.61 -15.56
CA GLU A 65 4.91 -8.71 -15.44
C GLU A 65 5.84 -8.66 -16.63
N ALA A 66 7.12 -8.88 -16.39
CA ALA A 66 8.11 -8.84 -17.45
C ALA A 66 9.03 -10.03 -17.32
N THR A 67 9.56 -10.48 -18.45
CA THR A 67 10.52 -11.58 -18.47
C THR A 67 11.89 -11.04 -18.84
N ILE A 68 12.87 -11.45 -18.09
CA ILE A 68 14.26 -11.08 -18.38
C ILE A 68 15.03 -12.37 -18.68
N ASN A 69 16.04 -12.21 -19.51
CA ASN A 69 16.89 -13.33 -19.90
C ASN A 69 18.20 -13.27 -19.09
N VAL A 70 18.23 -14.04 -18.02
CA VAL A 70 19.40 -14.09 -17.15
C VAL A 70 20.06 -15.44 -17.14
#